data_29dc101b349817834de9b34587e37a19
#
_entry.id   29dc101b349817834de9b34587e37a19
#
_cell.length_a   1.000
_cell.length_b   1.000
_cell.length_c   1.000
_cell.angle_alpha   90.00
_cell.angle_beta   90.00
_cell.angle_gamma   90.00
#
_symmetry.space_group_name_H-M   'P 1'
#
loop_
_entity.id
_entity.type
_entity.pdbx_description
1 polymer ?
#
loop_
_entity_poly.entity_id
_entity_poly.type
_entity_poly.pdbx_seq_one_letter_code
_entity_poly.pdbx_strand_id
1 'polypeptide(L)'
;MMPMKSLVTLLVLGSVAVASAANWPARVFAPYMYIGAGDNFQLTQCDDACGQKFYTLAFIIADDQNNPAWDGRFPMRKNLYVNQIAAIRNRGGDVIVSFGGADGTELAIVETNAETLEAKYQSVIDRYKLTWLDFDIEGDSLSDTDANQRRNGVLAKLQAKNTGLIISYTLPVDPNGISDESQSVLVDAKVKGVKVHSANLMTMDFGGQFFKGKRMSDVSIVSALKAYEQCRKIDPAIQIGLTPMIGQNDKRGEIFTLDDAKRLKKWAETHPWICTLSFWASNRDAGKIGKKRNDNVTSGIQQKPWDFTLIFKPFTTDR
;
A
#
# COMPACT_ATOMS: atom_id res chain seq x y z
N MET A 1 -73.54 0.95 -10.17
CA MET A 1 -72.52 1.93 -9.78
C MET A 1 -71.56 1.22 -8.83
N MET A 2 -70.47 0.67 -9.39
CA MET A 2 -69.43 -0.04 -8.60
C MET A 2 -68.33 0.95 -8.21
N PRO A 3 -67.77 0.93 -6.99
CA PRO A 3 -66.70 1.82 -6.61
C PRO A 3 -65.34 1.31 -7.16
N MET A 4 -64.64 2.20 -7.85
CA MET A 4 -63.26 2.06 -8.27
C MET A 4 -62.31 2.00 -7.05
N LYS A 5 -61.64 0.87 -6.86
CA LYS A 5 -60.54 0.75 -5.87
C LYS A 5 -59.28 1.36 -6.45
N SER A 6 -58.85 2.49 -5.88
CA SER A 6 -57.54 3.13 -6.18
C SER A 6 -56.42 2.27 -5.62
N LEU A 7 -55.55 1.76 -6.52
CA LEU A 7 -54.35 1.04 -6.15
C LEU A 7 -53.23 2.08 -5.92
N VAL A 8 -52.86 2.33 -4.67
CA VAL A 8 -51.70 3.16 -4.33
C VAL A 8 -50.48 2.30 -4.36
N THR A 9 -49.64 2.46 -5.41
CA THR A 9 -48.33 1.80 -5.51
C THR A 9 -47.34 2.58 -4.67
N LEU A 10 -46.92 2.00 -3.57
CA LEU A 10 -45.88 2.55 -2.71
C LEU A 10 -44.51 2.30 -3.35
N LEU A 11 -43.89 3.34 -3.92
CA LEU A 11 -42.52 3.25 -4.42
C LEU A 11 -41.56 3.28 -3.21
N VAL A 12 -41.03 2.16 -2.80
CA VAL A 12 -39.93 2.10 -1.82
C VAL A 12 -38.63 2.49 -2.54
N LEU A 13 -38.27 3.77 -2.44
CA LEU A 13 -36.93 4.24 -2.81
C LEU A 13 -35.94 3.69 -1.77
N GLY A 14 -35.34 2.54 -2.08
CA GLY A 14 -34.20 2.04 -1.33
C GLY A 14 -33.03 3.00 -1.50
N SER A 15 -32.73 3.79 -0.48
CA SER A 15 -31.49 4.53 -0.41
C SER A 15 -30.35 3.53 -0.35
N VAL A 16 -29.63 3.35 -1.49
CA VAL A 16 -28.30 2.72 -1.46
C VAL A 16 -27.42 3.65 -0.65
N ALA A 17 -27.18 3.31 0.60
CA ALA A 17 -26.17 4.00 1.39
C ALA A 17 -24.83 3.82 0.66
N VAL A 18 -24.36 4.88 0.01
CA VAL A 18 -22.97 4.95 -0.46
C VAL A 18 -22.13 4.87 0.80
N ALA A 19 -21.45 3.75 1.02
CA ALA A 19 -20.51 3.63 2.12
C ALA A 19 -19.53 4.79 2.01
N SER A 20 -19.57 5.71 2.93
CA SER A 20 -18.62 6.81 3.04
C SER A 20 -17.22 6.19 3.12
N ALA A 21 -16.29 6.69 2.31
CA ALA A 21 -14.89 6.32 2.46
C ALA A 21 -14.48 6.49 3.92
N ALA A 22 -13.81 5.50 4.49
CA ALA A 22 -13.46 5.53 5.90
C ALA A 22 -12.57 6.76 6.18
N ASN A 23 -12.81 7.43 7.30
CA ASN A 23 -11.85 8.38 7.83
C ASN A 23 -10.63 7.58 8.28
N TRP A 24 -9.53 7.69 7.55
CA TRP A 24 -8.30 7.00 7.89
C TRP A 24 -7.85 7.35 9.30
N PRO A 25 -7.43 6.37 10.11
CA PRO A 25 -6.80 6.61 11.41
C PRO A 25 -5.58 7.54 11.28
N ALA A 26 -5.25 8.26 12.34
CA ALA A 26 -4.06 9.10 12.36
C ALA A 26 -2.77 8.29 12.18
N ARG A 27 -2.79 7.06 12.67
CA ARG A 27 -1.77 6.03 12.44
C ARG A 27 -2.46 4.77 12.01
N VAL A 28 -1.95 4.13 10.98
CA VAL A 28 -2.57 2.93 10.42
C VAL A 28 -1.56 1.81 10.19
N PHE A 29 -1.94 0.62 10.60
CA PHE A 29 -1.30 -0.60 10.13
C PHE A 29 -2.10 -1.13 8.94
N ALA A 30 -1.47 -1.11 7.77
CA ALA A 30 -2.07 -1.53 6.50
C ALA A 30 -1.11 -2.44 5.71
N PRO A 31 -1.02 -3.73 6.08
CA PRO A 31 -0.09 -4.67 5.44
C PRO A 31 -0.41 -4.84 3.97
N TYR A 32 0.62 -5.05 3.16
CA TYR A 32 0.45 -5.43 1.76
C TYR A 32 -0.28 -6.77 1.66
N MET A 33 -1.18 -6.84 0.70
CA MET A 33 -1.78 -8.07 0.22
C MET A 33 -1.45 -8.21 -1.27
N TYR A 34 -0.66 -9.23 -1.61
CA TYR A 34 -0.22 -9.46 -2.97
C TYR A 34 -1.25 -10.29 -3.75
N ILE A 35 -1.86 -9.66 -4.72
CA ILE A 35 -2.93 -10.26 -5.55
C ILE A 35 -2.36 -11.33 -6.48
N GLY A 36 -1.10 -11.17 -6.90
CA GLY A 36 -0.41 -12.13 -7.76
C GLY A 36 0.06 -13.42 -7.07
N ALA A 37 -0.07 -13.54 -5.75
CA ALA A 37 0.44 -14.70 -5.00
C ALA A 37 -0.21 -16.03 -5.40
N GLY A 38 -1.37 -16.02 -6.04
CA GLY A 38 -2.08 -17.22 -6.48
C GLY A 38 -2.80 -17.97 -5.35
N ASP A 39 -2.80 -17.44 -4.13
CA ASP A 39 -3.63 -17.89 -3.03
C ASP A 39 -5.01 -17.20 -3.10
N ASN A 40 -5.99 -17.78 -2.45
CA ASN A 40 -7.34 -17.21 -2.36
C ASN A 40 -7.48 -16.32 -1.10
N PHE A 41 -6.53 -15.40 -0.86
CA PHE A 41 -6.57 -14.55 0.31
C PHE A 41 -7.87 -13.73 0.35
N GLN A 42 -8.55 -13.76 1.49
CA GLN A 42 -9.78 -13.04 1.72
C GLN A 42 -9.59 -11.99 2.80
N LEU A 43 -9.83 -10.72 2.49
CA LEU A 43 -9.69 -9.61 3.44
C LEU A 43 -10.53 -9.83 4.71
N THR A 44 -11.76 -10.31 4.56
CA THR A 44 -12.65 -10.57 5.69
C THR A 44 -12.21 -11.76 6.56
N GLN A 45 -11.49 -12.73 5.99
CA GLN A 45 -10.98 -13.87 6.77
C GLN A 45 -9.94 -13.42 7.81
N CYS A 46 -9.06 -12.51 7.44
CA CYS A 46 -8.10 -11.95 8.38
C CYS A 46 -8.80 -11.07 9.42
N ASP A 47 -9.83 -10.29 9.03
CA ASP A 47 -10.64 -9.54 10.00
C ASP A 47 -11.34 -10.49 10.99
N ASP A 48 -11.97 -11.55 10.51
CA ASP A 48 -12.61 -12.55 11.37
C ASP A 48 -11.63 -13.23 12.33
N ALA A 49 -10.40 -13.49 11.87
CA ALA A 49 -9.37 -14.19 12.66
C ALA A 49 -8.63 -13.28 13.64
N CYS A 50 -8.34 -12.04 13.27
CA CYS A 50 -7.46 -11.16 14.03
C CYS A 50 -7.92 -9.69 14.10
N GLY A 51 -9.04 -9.34 13.48
CA GLY A 51 -9.59 -7.98 13.47
C GLY A 51 -8.81 -6.99 12.61
N GLN A 52 -8.07 -7.45 11.59
CA GLN A 52 -7.37 -6.59 10.65
C GLN A 52 -8.33 -6.03 9.60
N LYS A 53 -8.36 -4.71 9.44
CA LYS A 53 -9.37 -4.02 8.60
C LYS A 53 -8.79 -3.10 7.53
N PHE A 54 -7.50 -2.77 7.59
CA PHE A 54 -6.84 -1.90 6.63
C PHE A 54 -5.78 -2.68 5.86
N TYR A 55 -5.70 -2.51 4.55
CA TYR A 55 -4.77 -3.25 3.69
C TYR A 55 -4.22 -2.35 2.60
N THR A 56 -3.01 -2.68 2.12
CA THR A 56 -2.46 -2.15 0.87
C THR A 56 -2.55 -3.26 -0.19
N LEU A 57 -3.43 -3.09 -1.17
CA LEU A 57 -3.62 -4.08 -2.24
C LEU A 57 -2.58 -3.86 -3.33
N ALA A 58 -1.79 -4.87 -3.66
CA ALA A 58 -0.63 -4.82 -4.54
C ALA A 58 -0.74 -5.85 -5.66
N PHE A 59 -0.50 -5.53 -6.90
CA PHE A 59 -0.23 -4.21 -7.48
C PHE A 59 -1.11 -3.97 -8.69
N ILE A 60 -1.41 -2.71 -9.00
CA ILE A 60 -1.91 -2.32 -10.31
C ILE A 60 -0.71 -1.96 -11.18
N ILE A 61 -0.55 -2.67 -12.27
CA ILE A 61 0.45 -2.43 -13.32
C ILE A 61 -0.21 -2.53 -14.69
N ALA A 62 0.56 -2.22 -15.74
CA ALA A 62 0.08 -2.30 -17.11
C ALA A 62 -0.12 -3.76 -17.56
N ASP A 63 -1.24 -4.04 -18.23
CA ASP A 63 -1.40 -5.27 -19.01
C ASP A 63 -0.73 -5.15 -20.39
N ASP A 64 -0.77 -6.20 -21.19
CA ASP A 64 -0.19 -6.24 -22.55
C ASP A 64 -0.78 -5.17 -23.50
N GLN A 65 -1.86 -4.50 -23.13
CA GLN A 65 -2.50 -3.42 -23.88
C GLN A 65 -2.31 -2.06 -23.20
N ASN A 66 -1.39 -1.97 -22.23
CA ASN A 66 -1.10 -0.78 -21.44
C ASN A 66 -2.29 -0.30 -20.57
N ASN A 67 -3.27 -1.15 -20.27
CA ASN A 67 -4.38 -0.80 -19.39
C ASN A 67 -4.06 -1.20 -17.94
N PRO A 68 -4.67 -0.52 -16.94
CA PRO A 68 -4.53 -0.92 -15.55
C PRO A 68 -5.09 -2.31 -15.32
N ALA A 69 -4.29 -3.17 -14.72
CA ALA A 69 -4.67 -4.53 -14.36
C ALA A 69 -4.00 -4.96 -13.05
N TRP A 70 -4.70 -5.76 -12.25
CA TRP A 70 -4.08 -6.41 -11.11
C TRP A 70 -3.01 -7.38 -11.58
N ASP A 71 -1.78 -7.19 -11.09
CA ASP A 71 -0.62 -8.02 -11.44
C ASP A 71 -0.38 -8.11 -12.97
N GLY A 72 -0.81 -7.10 -13.74
CA GLY A 72 -0.76 -7.08 -15.20
C GLY A 72 -1.63 -8.14 -15.90
N ARG A 73 -2.26 -9.03 -15.15
CA ARG A 73 -2.97 -10.23 -15.66
C ARG A 73 -4.49 -10.17 -15.51
N PHE A 74 -4.97 -9.45 -14.52
CA PHE A 74 -6.40 -9.41 -14.20
C PHE A 74 -6.99 -8.04 -14.48
N PRO A 75 -7.58 -7.84 -15.68
CA PRO A 75 -8.08 -6.54 -16.10
C PRO A 75 -9.22 -6.04 -15.19
N MET A 76 -9.31 -4.72 -15.03
CA MET A 76 -10.26 -4.05 -14.15
C MET A 76 -11.72 -4.47 -14.39
N ARG A 77 -12.12 -4.83 -15.64
CA ARG A 77 -13.48 -5.30 -15.95
C ARG A 77 -13.91 -6.56 -15.19
N LYS A 78 -12.96 -7.34 -14.64
CA LYS A 78 -13.29 -8.53 -13.84
C LYS A 78 -13.81 -8.20 -12.45
N ASN A 79 -13.75 -6.92 -12.02
CA ASN A 79 -14.22 -6.43 -10.72
C ASN A 79 -13.67 -7.21 -9.52
N LEU A 80 -12.43 -7.71 -9.63
CA LEU A 80 -11.78 -8.39 -8.51
C LEU A 80 -11.76 -7.45 -7.29
N TYR A 81 -11.93 -8.02 -6.12
CA TYR A 81 -11.93 -7.34 -4.82
C TYR A 81 -13.02 -6.29 -4.57
N VAL A 82 -13.85 -5.90 -5.54
CA VAL A 82 -14.93 -4.91 -5.32
C VAL A 82 -15.81 -5.31 -4.13
N ASN A 83 -16.28 -6.56 -4.09
CA ASN A 83 -17.13 -7.05 -3.01
C ASN A 83 -16.36 -7.19 -1.69
N GLN A 84 -15.11 -7.59 -1.71
CA GLN A 84 -14.27 -7.71 -0.51
C GLN A 84 -13.96 -6.33 0.10
N ILE A 85 -13.66 -5.32 -0.73
CA ILE A 85 -13.44 -3.94 -0.30
C ILE A 85 -14.74 -3.38 0.31
N ALA A 86 -15.88 -3.61 -0.33
CA ALA A 86 -17.17 -3.21 0.23
C ALA A 86 -17.44 -3.88 1.59
N ALA A 87 -17.14 -5.18 1.70
CA ALA A 87 -17.32 -5.92 2.95
C ALA A 87 -16.42 -5.39 4.08
N ILE A 88 -15.15 -5.07 3.80
CA ILE A 88 -14.22 -4.48 4.78
C ILE A 88 -14.69 -3.08 5.19
N ARG A 89 -15.15 -2.25 4.25
CA ARG A 89 -15.69 -0.91 4.56
C ARG A 89 -16.92 -0.97 5.47
N ASN A 90 -17.82 -1.92 5.24
CA ASN A 90 -18.97 -2.16 6.10
C ASN A 90 -18.58 -2.56 7.53
N ARG A 91 -17.35 -3.02 7.74
CA ARG A 91 -16.76 -3.36 9.05
C ARG A 91 -15.89 -2.23 9.65
N GLY A 92 -15.87 -1.06 9.00
CA GLY A 92 -15.11 0.13 9.43
C GLY A 92 -13.64 0.11 9.03
N GLY A 93 -13.27 -0.68 8.02
CA GLY A 93 -11.93 -0.68 7.41
C GLY A 93 -11.88 0.05 6.07
N ASP A 94 -10.73 0.02 5.41
CA ASP A 94 -10.56 0.48 4.02
C ASP A 94 -9.29 -0.11 3.40
N VAL A 95 -9.04 0.22 2.13
CA VAL A 95 -7.87 -0.23 1.38
C VAL A 95 -7.11 0.92 0.73
N ILE A 96 -5.80 0.80 0.74
CA ILE A 96 -4.87 1.53 -0.12
C ILE A 96 -4.69 0.66 -1.37
N VAL A 97 -4.61 1.28 -2.55
CA VAL A 97 -4.21 0.55 -3.77
C VAL A 97 -2.84 1.03 -4.18
N SER A 98 -1.92 0.08 -4.33
CA SER A 98 -0.54 0.33 -4.74
C SER A 98 -0.34 0.03 -6.23
N PHE A 99 0.37 0.94 -6.89
CA PHE A 99 0.77 0.87 -8.30
C PHE A 99 2.27 0.64 -8.38
N GLY A 100 2.73 -0.16 -9.33
CA GLY A 100 4.15 -0.45 -9.53
C GLY A 100 4.59 -1.75 -8.88
N GLY A 101 5.63 -1.72 -8.04
CA GLY A 101 6.27 -2.86 -7.44
C GLY A 101 7.46 -3.39 -8.25
N ALA A 102 8.14 -4.45 -7.74
CA ALA A 102 9.35 -5.01 -8.34
C ALA A 102 9.14 -5.64 -9.71
N ASP A 103 7.98 -6.22 -9.93
CA ASP A 103 7.66 -6.95 -11.16
C ASP A 103 6.62 -6.22 -11.99
N GLY A 104 6.77 -6.31 -13.33
CA GLY A 104 5.87 -5.67 -14.28
C GLY A 104 6.22 -4.21 -14.56
N THR A 105 5.29 -3.48 -15.18
CA THR A 105 5.55 -2.11 -15.64
C THR A 105 4.48 -1.16 -15.11
N GLU A 106 4.91 -0.13 -14.40
CA GLU A 106 4.02 0.91 -13.90
C GLU A 106 3.42 1.73 -15.07
N LEU A 107 2.17 2.16 -14.93
CA LEU A 107 1.39 2.77 -16.00
C LEU A 107 2.06 4.02 -16.63
N ALA A 108 2.74 4.86 -15.83
CA ALA A 108 3.39 6.05 -16.34
C ALA A 108 4.62 5.75 -17.22
N ILE A 109 5.18 4.54 -17.15
CA ILE A 109 6.29 4.14 -18.01
C ILE A 109 5.80 3.88 -19.44
N VAL A 110 4.66 3.19 -19.58
CA VAL A 110 4.12 2.80 -20.88
C VAL A 110 3.14 3.82 -21.46
N GLU A 111 2.49 4.63 -20.64
CA GLU A 111 1.56 5.66 -21.07
C GLU A 111 2.24 7.03 -21.09
N THR A 112 2.57 7.48 -22.29
CA THR A 112 3.28 8.76 -22.47
C THR A 112 2.37 9.97 -22.55
N ASN A 113 1.08 9.76 -22.82
CA ASN A 113 0.08 10.84 -22.83
C ASN A 113 -0.46 11.06 -21.42
N ALA A 114 -0.26 12.26 -20.87
CA ALA A 114 -0.64 12.60 -19.51
C ALA A 114 -2.16 12.57 -19.27
N GLU A 115 -2.99 12.91 -20.27
CA GLU A 115 -4.45 12.90 -20.13
C GLU A 115 -4.97 11.46 -20.10
N THR A 116 -4.40 10.60 -20.95
CA THR A 116 -4.73 9.16 -20.92
C THR A 116 -4.28 8.51 -19.62
N LEU A 117 -3.10 8.85 -19.13
CA LEU A 117 -2.60 8.36 -17.83
C LEU A 117 -3.51 8.80 -16.68
N GLU A 118 -3.95 10.07 -16.68
CA GLU A 118 -4.91 10.58 -15.70
C GLU A 118 -6.22 9.78 -15.73
N ALA A 119 -6.75 9.54 -16.93
CA ALA A 119 -7.97 8.75 -17.10
C ALA A 119 -7.82 7.31 -16.60
N LYS A 120 -6.65 6.68 -16.82
CA LYS A 120 -6.34 5.34 -16.32
C LYS A 120 -6.34 5.29 -14.80
N TYR A 121 -5.61 6.18 -14.12
CA TYR A 121 -5.60 6.25 -12.66
C TYR A 121 -6.99 6.58 -12.11
N GLN A 122 -7.70 7.57 -12.71
CA GLN A 122 -9.06 7.91 -12.29
C GLN A 122 -10.01 6.73 -12.40
N SER A 123 -9.89 5.90 -13.45
CA SER A 123 -10.73 4.72 -13.63
C SER A 123 -10.59 3.71 -12.48
N VAL A 124 -9.40 3.59 -11.89
CA VAL A 124 -9.13 2.74 -10.71
C VAL A 124 -9.73 3.38 -9.45
N ILE A 125 -9.53 4.70 -9.27
CA ILE A 125 -10.14 5.46 -8.17
C ILE A 125 -11.66 5.28 -8.18
N ASP A 126 -12.30 5.49 -9.32
CA ASP A 126 -13.76 5.42 -9.46
C ASP A 126 -14.30 4.01 -9.21
N ARG A 127 -13.61 3.00 -9.73
CA ARG A 127 -14.01 1.60 -9.58
C ARG A 127 -14.03 1.13 -8.14
N TYR A 128 -12.99 1.45 -7.39
CA TYR A 128 -12.83 0.99 -6.01
C TYR A 128 -13.20 2.08 -4.98
N LYS A 129 -13.63 3.28 -5.43
CA LYS A 129 -13.93 4.43 -4.55
C LYS A 129 -12.77 4.73 -3.61
N LEU A 130 -11.57 4.86 -4.19
CA LEU A 130 -10.35 5.02 -3.41
C LEU A 130 -10.20 6.43 -2.87
N THR A 131 -9.65 6.49 -1.67
CA THR A 131 -9.23 7.73 -1.01
C THR A 131 -7.74 7.76 -0.70
N TRP A 132 -7.02 6.67 -0.99
CA TRP A 132 -5.58 6.58 -0.82
C TRP A 132 -4.97 5.74 -1.96
N LEU A 133 -4.02 6.35 -2.68
CA LEU A 133 -3.18 5.66 -3.67
C LEU A 133 -1.75 5.61 -3.13
N ASP A 134 -1.11 4.48 -3.35
CA ASP A 134 0.30 4.28 -3.12
C ASP A 134 1.03 4.04 -4.44
N PHE A 135 2.26 4.52 -4.56
CA PHE A 135 3.10 4.30 -5.73
C PHE A 135 4.41 3.68 -5.28
N ASP A 136 4.55 2.40 -5.54
CA ASP A 136 5.74 1.61 -5.26
C ASP A 136 6.69 1.71 -6.44
N ILE A 137 7.67 2.61 -6.32
CA ILE A 137 8.61 2.94 -7.39
C ILE A 137 9.99 2.45 -6.99
N GLU A 138 10.45 1.45 -7.73
CA GLU A 138 11.70 0.76 -7.44
C GLU A 138 12.44 0.33 -8.72
N GLY A 139 13.66 -0.16 -8.57
CA GLY A 139 14.48 -0.60 -9.69
C GLY A 139 14.66 0.49 -10.76
N ASP A 140 14.56 0.09 -12.02
CA ASP A 140 14.75 0.98 -13.18
C ASP A 140 13.68 2.09 -13.26
N SER A 141 12.51 1.89 -12.64
CA SER A 141 11.44 2.88 -12.62
C SER A 141 11.81 4.15 -11.84
N LEU A 142 12.75 4.07 -10.90
CA LEU A 142 13.27 5.24 -10.18
C LEU A 142 14.08 6.18 -11.09
N SER A 143 14.81 5.62 -12.06
CA SER A 143 15.64 6.38 -12.99
C SER A 143 14.88 6.93 -14.19
N ASP A 144 13.64 6.48 -14.45
CA ASP A 144 12.81 7.02 -15.53
C ASP A 144 12.22 8.39 -15.15
N THR A 145 13.05 9.42 -15.36
CA THR A 145 12.70 10.81 -15.03
C THR A 145 11.43 11.27 -15.75
N ASP A 146 11.24 10.90 -17.01
CA ASP A 146 10.08 11.35 -17.80
C ASP A 146 8.78 10.71 -17.28
N ALA A 147 8.81 9.43 -16.95
CA ALA A 147 7.67 8.74 -16.33
C ALA A 147 7.36 9.31 -14.93
N ASN A 148 8.40 9.59 -14.13
CA ASN A 148 8.25 10.15 -12.79
C ASN A 148 7.64 11.56 -12.83
N GLN A 149 8.12 12.44 -13.71
CA GLN A 149 7.57 13.79 -13.90
C GLN A 149 6.13 13.76 -14.42
N ARG A 150 5.83 12.87 -15.35
CA ARG A 150 4.48 12.68 -15.91
C ARG A 150 3.51 12.20 -14.83
N ARG A 151 3.90 11.17 -14.06
CA ARG A 151 3.12 10.67 -12.93
C ARG A 151 2.81 11.78 -11.93
N ASN A 152 3.81 12.51 -11.49
CA ASN A 152 3.64 13.59 -10.53
C ASN A 152 2.72 14.70 -11.05
N GLY A 153 2.86 15.10 -12.31
CA GLY A 153 1.96 16.06 -12.95
C GLY A 153 0.51 15.60 -12.98
N VAL A 154 0.28 14.31 -13.24
CA VAL A 154 -1.05 13.69 -13.20
C VAL A 154 -1.59 13.59 -11.78
N LEU A 155 -0.77 13.19 -10.81
CA LEU A 155 -1.19 13.06 -9.41
C LEU A 155 -1.64 14.40 -8.81
N ALA A 156 -0.98 15.51 -9.16
CA ALA A 156 -1.41 16.84 -8.75
C ALA A 156 -2.83 17.17 -9.26
N LYS A 157 -3.12 16.83 -10.52
CA LYS A 157 -4.46 17.00 -11.11
C LYS A 157 -5.50 16.10 -10.44
N LEU A 158 -5.14 14.85 -10.18
CA LEU A 158 -6.03 13.88 -9.50
C LEU A 158 -6.36 14.33 -8.07
N GLN A 159 -5.41 14.88 -7.32
CA GLN A 159 -5.69 15.45 -5.99
C GLN A 159 -6.56 16.69 -6.04
N ALA A 160 -6.43 17.53 -7.06
CA ALA A 160 -7.31 18.66 -7.26
C ALA A 160 -8.75 18.25 -7.60
N LYS A 161 -8.92 17.17 -8.37
CA LYS A 161 -10.21 16.62 -8.79
C LYS A 161 -10.89 15.77 -7.69
N ASN A 162 -10.12 15.02 -6.92
CA ASN A 162 -10.61 14.11 -5.88
C ASN A 162 -10.25 14.68 -4.50
N THR A 163 -11.12 15.52 -3.95
CA THR A 163 -10.88 16.16 -2.65
C THR A 163 -10.59 15.13 -1.57
N GLY A 164 -9.50 15.32 -0.85
CA GLY A 164 -9.08 14.41 0.21
C GLY A 164 -8.31 13.17 -0.25
N LEU A 165 -7.97 13.06 -1.55
CA LEU A 165 -7.15 11.96 -2.06
C LEU A 165 -5.75 12.00 -1.43
N ILE A 166 -5.39 10.93 -0.73
CA ILE A 166 -4.10 10.71 -0.10
C ILE A 166 -3.17 10.05 -1.11
N ILE A 167 -1.91 10.53 -1.18
CA ILE A 167 -0.85 9.95 -2.01
C ILE A 167 0.31 9.57 -1.12
N SER A 168 0.78 8.33 -1.23
CA SER A 168 2.05 7.86 -0.67
C SER A 168 2.96 7.33 -1.76
N TYR A 169 4.26 7.36 -1.50
CA TYR A 169 5.27 6.68 -2.30
C TYR A 169 5.92 5.59 -1.46
N THR A 170 6.01 4.38 -2.01
CA THR A 170 6.79 3.29 -1.44
C THR A 170 8.13 3.24 -2.18
N LEU A 171 9.22 3.32 -1.41
CA LEU A 171 10.57 3.56 -1.93
C LEU A 171 11.60 2.65 -1.26
N PRO A 172 12.62 2.18 -1.99
CA PRO A 172 13.77 1.49 -1.42
C PRO A 172 14.50 2.36 -0.41
N VAL A 173 15.04 1.74 0.63
CA VAL A 173 15.80 2.41 1.68
C VAL A 173 16.94 1.52 2.18
N ASP A 174 18.03 2.15 2.59
CA ASP A 174 19.11 1.51 3.35
C ASP A 174 19.53 2.40 4.55
N PRO A 175 20.53 2.02 5.36
CA PRO A 175 21.00 2.84 6.47
C PRO A 175 21.55 4.22 6.11
N ASN A 176 21.79 4.50 4.82
CA ASN A 176 22.14 5.84 4.32
C ASN A 176 20.90 6.67 3.97
N GLY A 177 19.72 6.08 4.03
CA GLY A 177 18.43 6.69 3.70
C GLY A 177 17.90 6.26 2.35
N ILE A 178 17.06 7.11 1.73
CA ILE A 178 16.57 6.91 0.37
C ILE A 178 17.59 7.42 -0.65
N SER A 179 17.67 6.77 -1.81
CA SER A 179 18.62 7.11 -2.88
C SER A 179 18.36 8.52 -3.45
N ASP A 180 19.32 9.04 -4.24
CA ASP A 180 19.15 10.33 -4.90
C ASP A 180 18.03 10.31 -5.92
N GLU A 181 17.80 9.17 -6.61
CA GLU A 181 16.68 8.97 -7.51
C GLU A 181 15.35 9.02 -6.77
N SER A 182 15.23 8.33 -5.63
CA SER A 182 14.04 8.38 -4.76
C SER A 182 13.78 9.79 -4.25
N GLN A 183 14.82 10.53 -3.86
CA GLN A 183 14.70 11.93 -3.47
C GLN A 183 14.22 12.79 -4.64
N SER A 184 14.72 12.54 -5.85
CA SER A 184 14.31 13.27 -7.07
C SER A 184 12.83 13.09 -7.38
N VAL A 185 12.27 11.89 -7.17
CA VAL A 185 10.81 11.63 -7.30
C VAL A 185 10.02 12.53 -6.34
N LEU A 186 10.43 12.60 -5.08
CA LEU A 186 9.74 13.40 -4.05
C LEU A 186 9.91 14.91 -4.28
N VAL A 187 11.09 15.35 -4.72
CA VAL A 187 11.34 16.76 -5.08
C VAL A 187 10.46 17.20 -6.25
N ASP A 188 10.38 16.38 -7.32
CA ASP A 188 9.52 16.67 -8.44
C ASP A 188 8.04 16.66 -8.05
N ALA A 189 7.61 15.72 -7.21
CA ALA A 189 6.26 15.69 -6.65
C ALA A 189 5.89 17.01 -5.97
N LYS A 190 6.78 17.51 -5.12
CA LYS A 190 6.60 18.82 -4.48
C LYS A 190 6.53 19.97 -5.48
N VAL A 191 7.44 20.00 -6.45
CA VAL A 191 7.47 21.04 -7.52
C VAL A 191 6.17 21.04 -8.32
N LYS A 192 5.61 19.85 -8.62
CA LYS A 192 4.33 19.71 -9.33
C LYS A 192 3.10 20.00 -8.46
N GLY A 193 3.29 20.19 -7.15
CA GLY A 193 2.20 20.50 -6.20
C GLY A 193 1.47 19.27 -5.64
N VAL A 194 2.05 18.07 -5.79
CA VAL A 194 1.52 16.85 -5.14
C VAL A 194 1.73 16.98 -3.64
N LYS A 195 0.65 16.81 -2.88
CA LYS A 195 0.70 16.70 -1.42
C LYS A 195 1.00 15.25 -1.06
N VAL A 196 2.29 14.93 -0.96
CA VAL A 196 2.73 13.59 -0.55
C VAL A 196 2.48 13.43 0.94
N HIS A 197 1.65 12.46 1.31
CA HIS A 197 1.33 12.17 2.70
C HIS A 197 2.51 11.47 3.41
N SER A 198 3.05 10.45 2.76
CA SER A 198 4.16 9.68 3.35
C SER A 198 5.09 9.10 2.28
N ALA A 199 6.36 8.98 2.67
CA ALA A 199 7.31 8.06 2.06
C ALA A 199 7.28 6.77 2.89
N ASN A 200 6.72 5.70 2.31
CA ASN A 200 6.69 4.38 2.89
C ASN A 200 7.99 3.65 2.50
N LEU A 201 8.76 3.22 3.47
CA LEU A 201 10.11 2.71 3.27
C LEU A 201 10.12 1.18 3.22
N MET A 202 10.67 0.61 2.16
CA MET A 202 10.93 -0.82 2.06
C MET A 202 12.11 -1.21 2.95
N THR A 203 11.85 -1.46 4.24
CA THR A 203 12.87 -1.82 5.24
C THR A 203 13.18 -3.31 5.19
N MET A 204 13.63 -3.76 4.01
CA MET A 204 13.92 -5.14 3.64
C MET A 204 15.09 -5.20 2.64
N ASP A 205 15.65 -6.37 2.44
CA ASP A 205 16.65 -6.68 1.39
C ASP A 205 17.89 -5.75 1.38
N PHE A 206 18.33 -5.32 2.56
CA PHE A 206 19.41 -4.36 2.75
C PHE A 206 20.77 -4.81 2.18
N GLY A 207 21.00 -6.12 2.07
CA GLY A 207 22.29 -6.68 1.70
C GLY A 207 23.26 -6.87 2.87
N GLY A 208 24.18 -7.81 2.71
CA GLY A 208 25.07 -8.26 3.79
C GLY A 208 25.96 -7.17 4.39
N GLN A 209 26.28 -6.12 3.63
CA GLN A 209 27.06 -4.97 4.09
C GLN A 209 26.37 -4.18 5.21
N PHE A 210 25.04 -4.17 5.24
CA PHE A 210 24.28 -3.38 6.19
C PHE A 210 23.77 -4.17 7.40
N PHE A 211 23.38 -5.46 7.19
CA PHE A 211 22.71 -6.21 8.27
C PHE A 211 23.62 -7.18 9.03
N LYS A 212 24.79 -7.59 8.47
CA LYS A 212 25.65 -8.62 9.07
C LYS A 212 25.90 -8.37 10.58
N GLY A 213 25.45 -9.33 11.40
CA GLY A 213 25.57 -9.24 12.87
C GLY A 213 24.61 -8.26 13.56
N LYS A 214 23.64 -7.71 12.82
CA LYS A 214 22.62 -6.78 13.35
C LYS A 214 21.24 -7.43 13.27
N ARG A 215 20.30 -6.93 14.06
CA ARG A 215 18.87 -7.24 13.94
C ARG A 215 18.27 -6.47 12.78
N MET A 216 17.33 -7.05 12.06
CA MET A 216 16.63 -6.37 10.97
C MET A 216 15.88 -5.13 11.46
N SER A 217 15.29 -5.18 12.65
CA SER A 217 14.65 -4.01 13.27
C SER A 217 15.61 -2.85 13.53
N ASP A 218 16.85 -3.12 13.92
CA ASP A 218 17.82 -2.06 14.20
C ASP A 218 18.28 -1.37 12.89
N VAL A 219 18.46 -2.16 11.83
CA VAL A 219 18.77 -1.63 10.48
C VAL A 219 17.59 -0.81 9.96
N SER A 220 16.35 -1.30 10.11
CA SER A 220 15.13 -0.59 9.71
C SER A 220 15.00 0.76 10.43
N ILE A 221 15.30 0.81 11.73
CA ILE A 221 15.24 2.05 12.54
C ILE A 221 16.26 3.08 12.03
N VAL A 222 17.51 2.66 11.81
CA VAL A 222 18.56 3.56 11.30
C VAL A 222 18.19 4.12 9.94
N SER A 223 17.68 3.25 9.03
CA SER A 223 17.22 3.66 7.70
C SER A 223 16.07 4.66 7.78
N ALA A 224 15.11 4.41 8.66
CA ALA A 224 13.96 5.30 8.87
C ALA A 224 14.36 6.69 9.38
N LEU A 225 15.26 6.75 10.35
CA LEU A 225 15.78 8.04 10.88
C LEU A 225 16.45 8.83 9.77
N LYS A 226 17.27 8.18 8.94
CA LYS A 226 18.00 8.85 7.87
C LYS A 226 17.07 9.34 6.76
N ALA A 227 16.14 8.50 6.33
CA ALA A 227 15.14 8.87 5.34
C ALA A 227 14.23 10.02 5.84
N TYR A 228 13.86 10.02 7.12
CA TYR A 228 13.09 11.12 7.70
C TYR A 228 13.83 12.45 7.63
N GLU A 229 15.12 12.48 7.93
CA GLU A 229 15.94 13.69 7.77
C GLU A 229 15.98 14.18 6.30
N GLN A 230 16.06 13.25 5.33
CA GLN A 230 16.05 13.58 3.90
C GLN A 230 14.69 14.12 3.46
N CYS A 231 13.61 13.41 3.80
CA CYS A 231 12.24 13.82 3.46
C CYS A 231 11.88 15.19 4.03
N ARG A 232 12.25 15.49 5.27
CA ARG A 232 12.00 16.80 5.87
C ARG A 232 12.70 17.96 5.17
N LYS A 233 13.85 17.73 4.56
CA LYS A 233 14.53 18.76 3.74
C LYS A 233 13.78 19.02 2.44
N ILE A 234 13.13 17.99 1.89
CA ILE A 234 12.31 18.10 0.68
C ILE A 234 10.99 18.77 1.02
N ASP A 235 10.23 18.17 1.93
CA ASP A 235 8.97 18.71 2.44
C ASP A 235 8.74 18.29 3.89
N PRO A 236 8.66 19.24 4.85
CA PRO A 236 8.40 18.93 6.26
C PRO A 236 7.07 18.22 6.53
N ALA A 237 6.14 18.25 5.59
CA ALA A 237 4.84 17.61 5.72
C ALA A 237 4.88 16.10 5.43
N ILE A 238 5.93 15.59 4.76
CA ILE A 238 6.07 14.18 4.45
C ILE A 238 6.32 13.39 5.73
N GLN A 239 5.41 12.47 6.03
CA GLN A 239 5.54 11.49 7.10
C GLN A 239 6.22 10.22 6.58
N ILE A 240 6.53 9.29 7.49
CA ILE A 240 7.20 8.03 7.14
C ILE A 240 6.28 6.85 7.42
N GLY A 241 6.22 5.93 6.46
CA GLY A 241 5.73 4.58 6.62
C GLY A 241 6.88 3.57 6.67
N LEU A 242 6.65 2.40 7.27
CA LEU A 242 7.64 1.32 7.31
C LEU A 242 7.04 0.01 6.84
N THR A 243 7.72 -0.62 5.89
CA THR A 243 7.31 -1.90 5.29
C THR A 243 8.46 -2.90 5.31
N PRO A 244 8.68 -3.65 6.39
CA PRO A 244 9.59 -4.79 6.39
C PRO A 244 9.01 -5.97 5.60
N MET A 245 9.87 -6.86 5.10
CA MET A 245 9.47 -8.19 4.63
C MET A 245 9.50 -9.17 5.81
N ILE A 246 8.36 -9.73 6.17
CA ILE A 246 8.24 -10.64 7.31
C ILE A 246 8.87 -12.01 7.03
N GLY A 247 9.62 -12.53 8.01
CA GLY A 247 10.34 -13.79 7.90
C GLY A 247 11.58 -13.68 7.02
N GLN A 248 11.81 -14.69 6.19
CA GLN A 248 12.96 -14.74 5.28
C GLN A 248 12.80 -13.70 4.17
N ASN A 249 13.80 -12.85 4.02
CA ASN A 249 13.87 -11.86 2.94
C ASN A 249 14.52 -12.46 1.68
N ASP A 250 14.46 -11.74 0.56
CA ASP A 250 15.05 -12.19 -0.71
C ASP A 250 16.57 -12.15 -0.66
N LYS A 251 17.16 -11.27 0.12
CA LYS A 251 18.61 -11.30 0.38
C LYS A 251 18.95 -12.40 1.38
N ARG A 252 19.93 -13.22 1.02
CA ARG A 252 20.34 -14.38 1.82
C ARG A 252 20.81 -14.00 3.22
N GLY A 253 20.19 -14.61 4.23
CA GLY A 253 20.52 -14.47 5.64
C GLY A 253 19.75 -13.37 6.35
N GLU A 254 19.01 -12.53 5.63
CA GLU A 254 18.10 -11.57 6.23
C GLU A 254 16.81 -12.27 6.66
N ILE A 255 16.50 -12.15 7.94
CA ILE A 255 15.30 -12.73 8.53
C ILE A 255 14.68 -11.70 9.48
N PHE A 256 13.51 -11.20 9.12
CA PHE A 256 12.73 -10.33 10.00
C PHE A 256 11.85 -11.18 10.91
N THR A 257 12.20 -11.23 12.18
CA THR A 257 11.59 -12.10 13.18
C THR A 257 10.38 -11.47 13.85
N LEU A 258 9.58 -12.26 14.59
CA LEU A 258 8.51 -11.75 15.46
C LEU A 258 9.06 -10.78 16.52
N ASP A 259 10.31 -10.97 16.98
CA ASP A 259 10.95 -10.07 17.93
C ASP A 259 11.34 -8.74 17.27
N ASP A 260 11.80 -8.78 16.01
CA ASP A 260 12.01 -7.56 15.22
C ASP A 260 10.71 -6.78 15.05
N ALA A 261 9.60 -7.45 14.77
CA ALA A 261 8.28 -6.84 14.64
C ALA A 261 7.86 -6.10 15.92
N LYS A 262 8.01 -6.73 17.09
CA LYS A 262 7.72 -6.10 18.38
C LYS A 262 8.58 -4.88 18.65
N ARG A 263 9.89 -4.97 18.37
CA ARG A 263 10.86 -3.88 18.55
C ARG A 263 10.55 -2.71 17.62
N LEU A 264 10.35 -2.98 16.33
CA LEU A 264 10.06 -1.95 15.33
C LEU A 264 8.76 -1.22 15.66
N LYS A 265 7.69 -1.97 15.98
CA LYS A 265 6.41 -1.38 16.39
C LYS A 265 6.56 -0.49 17.63
N LYS A 266 7.20 -1.00 18.70
CA LYS A 266 7.41 -0.22 19.93
C LYS A 266 8.18 1.07 19.67
N TRP A 267 9.20 1.02 18.81
CA TRP A 267 9.93 2.21 18.41
C TRP A 267 9.05 3.18 17.60
N ALA A 268 8.31 2.68 16.63
CA ALA A 268 7.42 3.49 15.80
C ALA A 268 6.36 4.23 16.63
N GLU A 269 5.82 3.59 17.68
CA GLU A 269 4.84 4.18 18.59
C GLU A 269 5.35 5.43 19.31
N THR A 270 6.66 5.53 19.54
CA THR A 270 7.29 6.69 20.20
C THR A 270 7.68 7.82 19.24
N HIS A 271 7.46 7.64 17.91
CA HIS A 271 7.84 8.59 16.89
C HIS A 271 6.61 9.10 16.14
N PRO A 272 6.11 10.31 16.47
CA PRO A 272 4.84 10.83 15.91
C PRO A 272 4.86 11.05 14.39
N TRP A 273 6.00 11.09 13.76
CA TRP A 273 6.19 11.22 12.32
C TRP A 273 6.11 9.86 11.59
N ILE A 274 5.98 8.73 12.30
CA ILE A 274 5.61 7.45 11.70
C ILE A 274 4.08 7.38 11.65
N CYS A 275 3.51 7.43 10.43
CA CYS A 275 2.06 7.40 10.23
C CYS A 275 1.54 6.02 9.80
N THR A 276 2.38 5.21 9.16
CA THR A 276 1.97 3.91 8.63
C THR A 276 2.97 2.83 9.04
N LEU A 277 2.45 1.70 9.52
CA LEU A 277 3.18 0.44 9.52
C LEU A 277 2.53 -0.50 8.53
N SER A 278 3.35 -1.22 7.81
CA SER A 278 2.95 -2.23 6.87
C SER A 278 3.91 -3.43 6.98
N PHE A 279 3.77 -4.39 6.13
CA PHE A 279 4.78 -5.41 5.83
C PHE A 279 4.47 -6.11 4.49
N TRP A 280 5.48 -6.66 3.88
CA TRP A 280 5.38 -7.59 2.77
C TRP A 280 5.37 -9.02 3.31
N ALA A 281 4.28 -9.82 3.23
CA ALA A 281 2.93 -9.44 2.88
C ALA A 281 1.95 -10.30 3.72
N SER A 282 0.68 -9.93 3.78
CA SER A 282 -0.36 -10.66 4.51
C SER A 282 -0.47 -12.13 4.08
N ASN A 283 -0.26 -12.40 2.78
CA ASN A 283 -0.20 -13.75 2.24
C ASN A 283 0.89 -14.61 2.90
N ARG A 284 1.99 -14.00 3.33
CA ARG A 284 3.12 -14.65 4.00
C ARG A 284 2.88 -14.91 5.48
N ASP A 285 1.93 -14.20 6.12
CA ASP A 285 1.59 -14.35 7.55
C ASP A 285 0.67 -15.55 7.82
N ALA A 286 0.88 -16.63 7.07
CA ALA A 286 0.01 -17.80 7.01
C ALA A 286 0.36 -18.93 8.01
N GLY A 287 1.43 -18.79 8.80
CA GLY A 287 1.87 -19.81 9.75
C GLY A 287 2.39 -21.10 9.11
N LYS A 288 2.69 -21.09 7.81
CA LYS A 288 3.26 -22.24 7.11
C LYS A 288 4.77 -22.08 7.02
N ILE A 289 5.51 -23.16 7.25
CA ILE A 289 6.95 -23.18 7.02
C ILE A 289 7.17 -23.53 5.55
N GLY A 290 7.56 -22.55 4.75
CA GLY A 290 7.91 -22.72 3.35
C GLY A 290 9.33 -23.26 3.20
N LYS A 291 9.59 -23.94 2.07
CA LYS A 291 10.92 -24.49 1.72
C LYS A 291 11.75 -23.54 0.88
N LYS A 292 11.16 -22.45 0.37
CA LYS A 292 11.81 -21.54 -0.58
C LYS A 292 11.89 -20.14 -0.01
N ARG A 293 13.04 -19.48 -0.20
CA ARG A 293 13.14 -18.04 -0.21
C ARG A 293 12.29 -17.50 -1.36
N ASN A 294 11.86 -16.27 -1.28
CA ASN A 294 11.01 -15.62 -2.29
C ASN A 294 9.64 -16.31 -2.44
N ASP A 295 9.12 -16.83 -1.34
CA ASP A 295 7.78 -17.41 -1.32
C ASP A 295 6.77 -16.33 -0.94
N ASN A 296 5.78 -16.09 -1.80
CA ASN A 296 4.77 -15.06 -1.57
C ASN A 296 3.63 -15.51 -0.64
N VAL A 297 3.63 -16.77 -0.19
CA VAL A 297 2.56 -17.35 0.64
C VAL A 297 3.06 -17.91 1.97
N THR A 298 4.34 -17.69 2.31
CA THR A 298 4.92 -18.07 3.60
C THR A 298 6.06 -17.14 4.00
N SER A 299 6.16 -16.85 5.29
CA SER A 299 7.31 -16.12 5.85
C SER A 299 8.58 -16.96 5.93
N GLY A 300 8.48 -18.28 5.77
CA GLY A 300 9.62 -19.21 5.85
C GLY A 300 10.18 -19.39 7.26
N ILE A 301 9.57 -18.87 8.30
CA ILE A 301 9.94 -19.04 9.71
C ILE A 301 8.81 -19.69 10.51
N GLN A 302 9.15 -20.21 11.68
CA GLN A 302 8.15 -20.77 12.57
C GLN A 302 7.33 -19.66 13.21
N GLN A 303 6.03 -19.65 12.92
CA GLN A 303 5.03 -18.75 13.48
C GLN A 303 3.64 -19.39 13.40
N LYS A 304 2.68 -18.83 14.13
CA LYS A 304 1.26 -19.14 13.92
C LYS A 304 0.68 -18.21 12.83
N PRO A 305 -0.45 -18.59 12.19
CA PRO A 305 -1.16 -17.67 11.31
C PRO A 305 -1.44 -16.34 12.02
N TRP A 306 -1.18 -15.24 11.32
CA TRP A 306 -1.44 -13.87 11.77
C TRP A 306 -0.58 -13.36 12.95
N ASP A 307 0.51 -14.04 13.32
CA ASP A 307 1.37 -13.61 14.42
C ASP A 307 1.98 -12.21 14.18
N PHE A 308 2.43 -11.91 12.96
CA PHE A 308 2.93 -10.57 12.62
C PHE A 308 1.80 -9.54 12.62
N THR A 309 0.66 -9.87 12.04
CA THR A 309 -0.54 -9.01 12.05
C THR A 309 -0.97 -8.65 13.47
N LEU A 310 -1.02 -9.64 14.37
CA LEU A 310 -1.39 -9.42 15.78
C LEU A 310 -0.38 -8.52 16.51
N ILE A 311 0.89 -8.55 16.14
CA ILE A 311 1.91 -7.66 16.71
C ILE A 311 1.71 -6.23 16.20
N PHE A 312 1.53 -6.04 14.89
CA PHE A 312 1.49 -4.71 14.28
C PHE A 312 0.13 -4.01 14.40
N LYS A 313 -0.98 -4.74 14.38
CA LYS A 313 -2.34 -4.19 14.38
C LYS A 313 -2.60 -3.13 15.46
N PRO A 314 -2.13 -3.28 16.73
CA PRO A 314 -2.34 -2.24 17.75
C PRO A 314 -1.67 -0.89 17.46
N PHE A 315 -0.86 -0.78 16.40
CA PHE A 315 -0.34 0.51 15.94
C PHE A 315 -1.43 1.41 15.35
N THR A 316 -2.50 0.82 14.82
CA THR A 316 -3.66 1.58 14.36
C THR A 316 -4.33 2.27 15.55
N THR A 317 -4.37 3.58 15.52
CA THR A 317 -4.98 4.40 16.58
C THR A 317 -5.99 5.36 15.97
N ASP A 318 -7.18 5.39 16.54
CA ASP A 318 -8.19 6.40 16.20
C ASP A 318 -7.65 7.81 16.47
N ARG A 319 -8.21 8.79 15.77
CA ARG A 319 -7.87 10.22 15.94
C ARG A 319 -8.32 10.75 17.28
#